data_73f945ba392db98ec0d06b127712070e
#
_entry.id   73f945ba392db98ec0d06b127712070e
#
_cell.length_a   1.000
_cell.length_b   1.000
_cell.length_c   1.000
_cell.angle_alpha   90.00
_cell.angle_beta   90.00
_cell.angle_gamma   90.00
#
_symmetry.space_group_name_H-M   'P 1'
#
loop_
_entity.id
_entity.type
_entity.pdbx_description
1 polymer ?
#
loop_
_entity_poly.entity_id
_entity_poly.type
_entity_poly.pdbx_seq_one_letter_code
_entity_poly.pdbx_strand_id
1 'polypeptide(L)'
;MADYFAMDHDELTAEKTALEAQYKKFQGMNLKLNMARGKPGPHQMDLAMDLLKMDNYITDNGFDARNYGELEGLPEARALFADVFGVQPGEVFVGGNSSLQLMYNLVAIGMMFGFQDSPKPWGQVEHRKFLCPVPGYDRHFAITEEMGFELISVPMSPDGPDMDMIEKLVAEDDTTKGIWCVPQYSNPDGYTYSDETIRRFAALKTAAPDFKIFWDEAYIVHHLTDEIIETPVLLNEAKKYGNEDRVFMFTSTSKITFPGAGISAIACSENSMKYMCKRFSTMIISYDKMNQLRHVRFLKNKAGVLAHMAKHRRRLVPCFDAVKTTFAEELTPCGNIAHWTNPKGGYFISLYVMPGCAKRVAQLCKDCGLTLTGAGSAYPYHKDPDDSHLRIAPTYPSLTEVETASALLCVCVRLAVVEKLLADQQ
;
A
#
# COMPACT_ATOMS: atom_id res chain seq x y z
N MET A 1 -22.61 5.83 -26.69
CA MET A 1 -21.43 5.05 -27.15
C MET A 1 -21.92 3.64 -27.33
N ALA A 2 -21.36 2.91 -28.28
CA ALA A 2 -21.74 1.53 -28.54
C ALA A 2 -20.65 0.58 -28.03
N ASP A 3 -21.03 -0.69 -27.78
CA ASP A 3 -20.11 -1.75 -27.38
C ASP A 3 -19.06 -1.97 -28.48
N TYR A 4 -17.79 -1.78 -28.18
CA TYR A 4 -16.69 -1.90 -29.16
C TYR A 4 -16.51 -3.31 -29.70
N PHE A 5 -16.92 -4.33 -28.95
CA PHE A 5 -16.87 -5.72 -29.43
C PHE A 5 -17.98 -6.06 -30.43
N ALA A 6 -19.00 -5.20 -30.53
CA ALA A 6 -20.08 -5.35 -31.51
C ALA A 6 -19.84 -4.52 -32.79
N MET A 7 -18.82 -3.69 -32.86
CA MET A 7 -18.48 -2.82 -33.97
C MET A 7 -17.76 -3.59 -35.08
N ASP A 8 -18.08 -3.27 -36.33
CA ASP A 8 -17.31 -3.72 -37.48
C ASP A 8 -16.04 -2.87 -37.70
N HIS A 9 -15.21 -3.24 -38.67
CA HIS A 9 -13.96 -2.57 -38.97
C HIS A 9 -14.12 -1.08 -39.31
N ASP A 10 -15.16 -0.74 -40.06
CA ASP A 10 -15.39 0.67 -40.48
C ASP A 10 -15.87 1.52 -39.28
N GLU A 11 -16.74 0.96 -38.46
CA GLU A 11 -17.21 1.58 -37.23
C GLU A 11 -16.05 1.83 -36.23
N LEU A 12 -15.18 0.84 -36.01
CA LEU A 12 -13.98 0.97 -35.19
C LEU A 12 -12.99 2.01 -35.75
N THR A 13 -12.84 2.07 -37.09
CA THR A 13 -11.98 3.06 -37.74
C THR A 13 -12.51 4.49 -37.55
N ALA A 14 -13.84 4.66 -37.67
CA ALA A 14 -14.50 5.94 -37.42
C ALA A 14 -14.34 6.36 -35.93
N GLU A 15 -14.53 5.45 -34.97
CA GLU A 15 -14.34 5.70 -33.55
C GLU A 15 -12.89 6.06 -33.23
N LYS A 16 -11.92 5.34 -33.83
CA LYS A 16 -10.49 5.69 -33.69
C LYS A 16 -10.24 7.13 -34.11
N THR A 17 -10.75 7.53 -35.25
CA THR A 17 -10.57 8.90 -35.77
C THR A 17 -11.14 9.96 -34.81
N ALA A 18 -12.32 9.67 -34.22
CA ALA A 18 -12.95 10.55 -33.25
C ALA A 18 -12.15 10.65 -31.93
N LEU A 19 -11.62 9.54 -31.45
CA LEU A 19 -10.79 9.47 -30.26
C LEU A 19 -9.43 10.16 -30.46
N GLU A 20 -8.79 10.00 -31.61
CA GLU A 20 -7.56 10.71 -31.99
C GLU A 20 -7.76 12.24 -32.01
N ALA A 21 -8.92 12.69 -32.46
CA ALA A 21 -9.25 14.12 -32.41
C ALA A 21 -9.42 14.64 -30.97
N GLN A 22 -10.04 13.86 -30.10
CA GLN A 22 -10.14 14.18 -28.67
C GLN A 22 -8.76 14.15 -28.00
N TYR A 23 -7.96 13.13 -28.27
CA TYR A 23 -6.60 12.98 -27.76
C TYR A 23 -5.71 14.19 -28.13
N LYS A 24 -5.76 14.64 -29.40
CA LYS A 24 -5.03 15.83 -29.85
C LYS A 24 -5.42 17.10 -29.09
N LYS A 25 -6.69 17.24 -28.67
CA LYS A 25 -7.08 18.38 -27.82
C LYS A 25 -6.37 18.34 -26.48
N PHE A 26 -6.30 17.17 -25.83
CA PHE A 26 -5.54 17.03 -24.58
C PHE A 26 -4.05 17.30 -24.75
N GLN A 27 -3.42 16.85 -25.84
CA GLN A 27 -2.02 17.16 -26.15
C GLN A 27 -1.79 18.67 -26.25
N GLY A 28 -2.74 19.43 -26.86
CA GLY A 28 -2.66 20.89 -26.97
C GLY A 28 -2.81 21.62 -25.62
N MET A 29 -3.29 20.98 -24.55
CA MET A 29 -3.47 21.61 -23.25
C MET A 29 -2.18 21.72 -22.42
N ASN A 30 -1.08 21.09 -22.83
CA ASN A 30 0.20 21.07 -22.11
C ASN A 30 0.07 20.69 -20.63
N LEU A 31 -0.67 19.62 -20.34
CA LEU A 31 -0.98 19.18 -18.99
C LEU A 31 0.28 18.77 -18.21
N LYS A 32 0.22 18.93 -16.88
CA LYS A 32 1.25 18.44 -15.93
C LYS A 32 0.57 17.79 -14.74
N LEU A 33 -0.11 16.69 -15.00
CA LEU A 33 -0.92 15.96 -14.03
C LEU A 33 -0.17 14.75 -13.49
N ASN A 34 -0.42 14.40 -12.22
CA ASN A 34 0.27 13.28 -11.58
C ASN A 34 -0.69 12.46 -10.72
N MET A 35 -1.04 11.27 -11.20
CA MET A 35 -1.82 10.26 -10.47
C MET A 35 -0.99 8.98 -10.21
N ALA A 36 0.36 9.09 -10.20
CA ALA A 36 1.25 7.94 -10.01
C ALA A 36 1.45 7.57 -8.54
N ARG A 37 1.56 8.56 -7.64
CA ARG A 37 1.96 8.34 -6.27
C ARG A 37 0.84 8.65 -5.27
N GLY A 38 0.49 7.65 -4.45
CA GLY A 38 -0.37 7.82 -3.29
C GLY A 38 0.37 8.59 -2.18
N LYS A 39 0.44 9.89 -2.31
CA LYS A 39 0.98 10.81 -1.30
C LYS A 39 -0.05 11.89 -0.97
N PRO A 40 -0.02 12.44 0.26
CA PRO A 40 -0.86 13.58 0.60
C PRO A 40 -0.58 14.80 -0.27
N GLY A 41 -1.62 15.48 -0.71
CA GLY A 41 -1.51 16.80 -1.32
C GLY A 41 -1.25 17.90 -0.27
N PRO A 42 -0.83 19.12 -0.69
CA PRO A 42 -0.56 20.23 0.24
C PRO A 42 -1.73 20.49 1.19
N HIS A 43 -2.96 20.48 0.69
CA HIS A 43 -4.18 20.70 1.46
C HIS A 43 -4.46 19.65 2.55
N GLN A 44 -3.86 18.45 2.45
CA GLN A 44 -3.93 17.43 3.49
C GLN A 44 -2.86 17.68 4.56
N MET A 45 -1.64 18.07 4.14
CA MET A 45 -0.55 18.40 5.07
C MET A 45 -0.89 19.63 5.93
N ASP A 46 -1.58 20.62 5.37
CA ASP A 46 -2.04 21.80 6.11
C ASP A 46 -2.93 21.46 7.33
N LEU A 47 -3.62 20.31 7.30
CA LEU A 47 -4.42 19.84 8.44
C LEU A 47 -3.57 19.50 9.68
N ALA A 48 -2.28 19.23 9.51
CA ALA A 48 -1.37 18.84 10.57
C ALA A 48 -0.42 19.96 11.03
N MET A 49 -0.58 21.21 10.55
CA MET A 49 0.35 22.31 10.86
C MET A 49 0.46 22.61 12.35
N ASP A 50 -0.58 22.36 13.14
CA ASP A 50 -0.55 22.55 14.59
C ASP A 50 0.43 21.58 15.30
N LEU A 51 0.78 20.47 14.67
CA LEU A 51 1.82 19.54 15.17
C LEU A 51 3.19 20.22 15.31
N LEU A 52 3.47 21.27 14.56
CA LEU A 52 4.74 22.01 14.62
C LEU A 52 4.84 22.94 15.83
N LYS A 53 3.72 23.20 16.52
CA LYS A 53 3.67 24.05 17.72
C LYS A 53 3.98 23.17 18.94
N MET A 54 5.21 23.28 19.45
CA MET A 54 5.64 22.58 20.65
C MET A 54 6.48 23.50 21.53
N ASP A 55 6.03 23.75 22.73
CA ASP A 55 6.64 24.64 23.74
C ASP A 55 7.23 23.90 24.94
N ASN A 56 6.95 22.62 25.11
CA ASN A 56 7.44 21.77 26.16
C ASN A 56 7.99 20.44 25.62
N TYR A 57 9.18 20.05 26.03
CA TYR A 57 9.91 18.86 25.53
C TYR A 57 9.98 17.73 26.57
N ILE A 58 9.36 17.91 27.72
CA ILE A 58 9.33 16.92 28.77
C ILE A 58 8.10 16.02 28.62
N THR A 59 8.33 14.73 28.64
CA THR A 59 7.26 13.71 28.62
C THR A 59 6.51 13.62 29.93
N ASP A 60 5.40 12.94 30.00
CA ASP A 60 4.58 12.80 31.21
C ASP A 60 5.36 12.10 32.36
N ASN A 61 6.32 11.21 32.03
CA ASN A 61 7.18 10.53 32.98
C ASN A 61 8.47 11.32 33.34
N GLY A 62 8.61 12.56 32.87
CA GLY A 62 9.74 13.44 33.19
C GLY A 62 10.96 13.27 32.29
N PHE A 63 10.89 12.48 31.23
CA PHE A 63 12.01 12.34 30.28
C PHE A 63 12.11 13.57 29.36
N ASP A 64 13.34 14.06 29.16
CA ASP A 64 13.62 15.14 28.20
C ASP A 64 13.79 14.58 26.80
N ALA A 65 12.78 14.78 25.92
CA ALA A 65 12.75 14.27 24.57
C ALA A 65 13.87 14.81 23.66
N ARG A 66 14.62 15.81 24.08
CA ARG A 66 15.80 16.35 23.36
C ARG A 66 17.04 15.49 23.51
N ASN A 67 17.05 14.54 24.45
CA ASN A 67 18.22 13.74 24.79
C ASN A 67 18.14 12.31 24.23
N TYR A 68 19.23 11.56 24.33
CA TYR A 68 19.30 10.14 23.98
C TYR A 68 18.47 9.27 24.94
N GLY A 69 18.16 8.07 24.51
CA GLY A 69 17.44 7.06 25.28
C GLY A 69 16.13 6.63 24.62
N GLU A 70 15.38 5.77 25.29
CA GLU A 70 14.09 5.25 24.80
C GLU A 70 14.22 4.66 23.38
N LEU A 71 15.05 3.63 23.21
CA LEU A 71 15.29 2.97 21.93
C LEU A 71 13.98 2.50 21.28
N GLU A 72 13.07 1.92 22.08
CA GLU A 72 11.79 1.41 21.62
C GLU A 72 10.77 2.52 21.29
N GLY A 73 11.10 3.76 21.60
CA GLY A 73 10.25 4.94 21.49
C GLY A 73 9.64 5.37 22.81
N LEU A 74 9.15 6.61 22.85
CA LEU A 74 8.50 7.17 24.04
C LEU A 74 7.33 6.30 24.48
N PRO A 75 7.12 6.06 25.79
CA PRO A 75 5.98 5.28 26.29
C PRO A 75 4.63 5.76 25.76
N GLU A 76 4.43 7.07 25.67
CA GLU A 76 3.20 7.68 25.15
C GLU A 76 3.02 7.40 23.64
N ALA A 77 4.11 7.39 22.86
CA ALA A 77 4.06 7.07 21.45
C ALA A 77 3.78 5.58 21.21
N ARG A 78 4.37 4.71 22.02
CA ARG A 78 4.07 3.27 22.03
C ARG A 78 2.60 3.03 22.38
N ALA A 79 2.07 3.73 23.40
CA ALA A 79 0.66 3.64 23.78
C ALA A 79 -0.29 4.11 22.67
N LEU A 80 0.05 5.21 21.97
CA LEU A 80 -0.73 5.70 20.82
C LEU A 80 -0.83 4.66 19.72
N PHE A 81 0.29 4.05 19.31
CA PHE A 81 0.28 3.03 18.25
C PHE A 81 -0.31 1.71 18.72
N ALA A 82 -0.16 1.37 20.01
CA ALA A 82 -0.83 0.20 20.59
C ALA A 82 -2.36 0.31 20.48
N ASP A 83 -2.90 1.50 20.79
CA ASP A 83 -4.33 1.80 20.64
C ASP A 83 -4.77 1.73 19.15
N VAL A 84 -3.95 2.23 18.23
CA VAL A 84 -4.23 2.15 16.78
C VAL A 84 -4.23 0.71 16.28
N PHE A 85 -3.22 -0.08 16.62
CA PHE A 85 -3.11 -1.49 16.22
C PHE A 85 -4.08 -2.42 16.95
N GLY A 86 -4.51 -2.09 18.16
CA GLY A 86 -5.27 -2.96 19.04
C GLY A 86 -4.39 -4.02 19.74
N VAL A 87 -3.17 -3.66 20.15
CA VAL A 87 -2.19 -4.52 20.85
C VAL A 87 -1.76 -3.89 22.17
N GLN A 88 -0.84 -4.53 22.92
CA GLN A 88 -0.31 -3.96 24.16
C GLN A 88 0.87 -3.00 23.87
N PRO A 89 1.06 -1.93 24.67
CA PRO A 89 2.21 -1.02 24.50
C PRO A 89 3.58 -1.71 24.54
N GLY A 90 3.72 -2.81 25.27
CA GLY A 90 4.93 -3.64 25.33
C GLY A 90 5.29 -4.33 24.02
N GLU A 91 4.34 -4.44 23.10
CA GLU A 91 4.47 -5.09 21.79
C GLU A 91 4.78 -4.07 20.67
N VAL A 92 4.94 -2.78 21.01
CA VAL A 92 5.12 -1.70 20.01
C VAL A 92 6.51 -1.09 20.09
N PHE A 93 7.14 -0.93 18.94
CA PHE A 93 8.36 -0.18 18.69
C PHE A 93 8.03 1.04 17.82
N VAL A 94 8.52 2.23 18.17
CA VAL A 94 8.31 3.46 17.40
C VAL A 94 9.61 3.91 16.75
N GLY A 95 9.61 3.93 15.42
CA GLY A 95 10.77 4.28 14.60
C GLY A 95 10.74 5.71 14.05
N GLY A 96 11.50 5.91 12.98
CA GLY A 96 11.58 7.16 12.23
C GLY A 96 10.36 7.38 11.32
N ASN A 97 10.53 8.21 10.30
CA ASN A 97 9.41 8.64 9.44
C ASN A 97 8.94 7.59 8.42
N SER A 98 9.55 6.42 8.34
CA SER A 98 9.28 5.45 7.27
C SER A 98 9.12 4.03 7.80
N SER A 99 7.90 3.48 7.72
CA SER A 99 7.67 2.05 7.96
C SER A 99 8.41 1.17 6.94
N LEU A 100 8.60 1.64 5.70
CA LEU A 100 9.38 0.94 4.68
C LEU A 100 10.84 0.71 5.13
N GLN A 101 11.46 1.70 5.82
CA GLN A 101 12.79 1.53 6.38
C GLN A 101 12.82 0.45 7.47
N LEU A 102 11.79 0.40 8.32
CA LEU A 102 11.69 -0.63 9.35
C LEU A 102 11.54 -2.03 8.73
N MET A 103 10.73 -2.16 7.67
CA MET A 103 10.59 -3.39 6.90
C MET A 103 11.92 -3.81 6.27
N TYR A 104 12.61 -2.88 5.60
CA TYR A 104 13.94 -3.12 5.03
C TYR A 104 14.93 -3.61 6.09
N ASN A 105 14.97 -2.95 7.26
CA ASN A 105 15.87 -3.33 8.36
C ASN A 105 15.57 -4.74 8.86
N LEU A 106 14.31 -5.14 8.97
CA LEU A 106 13.96 -6.50 9.41
C LEU A 106 14.35 -7.56 8.37
N VAL A 107 14.11 -7.32 7.07
CA VAL A 107 14.58 -8.24 6.03
C VAL A 107 16.11 -8.31 6.04
N ALA A 108 16.81 -7.18 6.20
CA ALA A 108 18.26 -7.14 6.31
C ALA A 108 18.79 -7.92 7.55
N ILE A 109 18.11 -7.81 8.69
CA ILE A 109 18.40 -8.61 9.88
C ILE A 109 18.23 -10.09 9.58
N GLY A 110 17.12 -10.49 8.97
CA GLY A 110 16.91 -11.88 8.52
C GLY A 110 18.02 -12.38 7.61
N MET A 111 18.44 -11.54 6.65
CA MET A 111 19.53 -11.86 5.72
C MET A 111 20.89 -12.04 6.42
N MET A 112 21.24 -11.14 7.34
CA MET A 112 22.56 -11.12 7.96
C MET A 112 22.68 -12.04 9.17
N PHE A 113 21.61 -12.16 9.98
CA PHE A 113 21.68 -12.80 11.29
C PHE A 113 20.64 -13.91 11.47
N GLY A 114 19.61 -13.98 10.63
CA GLY A 114 18.38 -14.75 10.90
C GLY A 114 17.50 -14.08 11.95
N PHE A 115 16.45 -14.75 12.35
CA PHE A 115 15.60 -14.42 13.51
C PHE A 115 15.88 -15.41 14.65
N GLN A 116 15.21 -15.24 15.79
CA GLN A 116 15.42 -16.10 16.96
C GLN A 116 15.16 -17.60 16.72
N ASP A 117 14.33 -17.90 15.73
CA ASP A 117 13.93 -19.25 15.31
C ASP A 117 14.61 -19.72 14.00
N SER A 118 15.54 -18.92 13.45
CA SER A 118 16.22 -19.28 12.23
C SER A 118 17.30 -20.37 12.46
N PRO A 119 17.28 -21.46 11.70
CA PRO A 119 18.37 -22.44 11.69
C PRO A 119 19.70 -21.85 11.22
N LYS A 120 19.64 -20.88 10.29
CA LYS A 120 20.76 -20.12 9.75
C LYS A 120 20.25 -18.78 9.18
N PRO A 121 21.14 -17.78 8.99
CA PRO A 121 20.77 -16.53 8.33
C PRO A 121 20.12 -16.76 6.97
N TRP A 122 19.10 -16.00 6.61
CA TRP A 122 18.41 -16.11 5.31
C TRP A 122 19.36 -15.95 4.13
N GLY A 123 20.41 -15.10 4.27
CA GLY A 123 21.44 -14.95 3.24
C GLY A 123 22.22 -16.21 2.90
N GLN A 124 22.19 -17.23 3.79
CA GLN A 124 22.83 -18.54 3.58
C GLN A 124 21.84 -19.61 3.07
N VAL A 125 20.58 -19.24 2.84
CA VAL A 125 19.59 -20.14 2.26
C VAL A 125 19.63 -20.01 0.74
N GLU A 126 19.95 -21.09 0.05
CA GLU A 126 19.88 -21.15 -1.41
C GLU A 126 18.42 -21.12 -1.87
N HIS A 127 18.16 -20.51 -3.02
CA HIS A 127 16.81 -20.42 -3.62
C HIS A 127 15.74 -19.90 -2.65
N ARG A 128 16.12 -18.97 -1.75
CA ARG A 128 15.19 -18.38 -0.81
C ARG A 128 14.07 -17.64 -1.51
N LYS A 129 12.83 -17.85 -1.06
CA LYS A 129 11.62 -17.33 -1.67
C LYS A 129 10.90 -16.37 -0.76
N PHE A 130 10.14 -15.44 -1.37
CA PHE A 130 9.25 -14.53 -0.68
C PHE A 130 7.92 -14.45 -1.43
N LEU A 131 6.80 -14.60 -0.71
CA LEU A 131 5.47 -14.56 -1.30
C LEU A 131 5.02 -13.11 -1.49
N CYS A 132 4.45 -12.85 -2.65
CA CYS A 132 4.06 -11.52 -3.11
C CYS A 132 2.60 -11.55 -3.60
N PRO A 133 1.61 -11.22 -2.76
CA PRO A 133 0.25 -10.99 -3.23
C PRO A 133 0.22 -9.94 -4.34
N VAL A 134 -0.44 -10.25 -5.46
CA VAL A 134 -0.47 -9.42 -6.67
C VAL A 134 -1.89 -9.18 -7.16
N PRO A 135 -2.18 -7.93 -7.60
CA PRO A 135 -1.28 -6.79 -7.62
C PRO A 135 -0.95 -6.32 -6.21
N GLY A 136 0.26 -5.78 -6.00
CA GLY A 136 0.76 -5.41 -4.68
C GLY A 136 1.65 -4.16 -4.68
N TYR A 137 2.26 -3.87 -3.52
CA TYR A 137 3.07 -2.67 -3.37
C TYR A 137 4.48 -2.87 -3.91
N ASP A 138 4.81 -2.15 -4.97
CA ASP A 138 6.09 -2.20 -5.69
C ASP A 138 7.34 -2.08 -4.78
N ARG A 139 7.26 -1.29 -3.71
CA ARG A 139 8.39 -1.11 -2.79
C ARG A 139 8.66 -2.33 -1.91
N HIS A 140 7.64 -3.09 -1.55
CA HIS A 140 7.80 -4.36 -0.85
C HIS A 140 8.60 -5.34 -1.72
N PHE A 141 8.18 -5.49 -2.97
CA PHE A 141 8.83 -6.38 -3.93
C PHE A 141 10.29 -5.96 -4.17
N ALA A 142 10.53 -4.66 -4.35
CA ALA A 142 11.88 -4.13 -4.56
C ALA A 142 12.84 -4.45 -3.40
N ILE A 143 12.38 -4.46 -2.13
CA ILE A 143 13.22 -4.84 -0.98
C ILE A 143 13.72 -6.28 -1.12
N THR A 144 12.81 -7.21 -1.39
CA THR A 144 13.15 -8.63 -1.45
C THR A 144 13.84 -9.01 -2.75
N GLU A 145 13.52 -8.35 -3.87
CA GLU A 145 14.24 -8.48 -5.14
C GLU A 145 15.71 -8.05 -5.00
N GLU A 146 15.97 -6.87 -4.45
CA GLU A 146 17.32 -6.34 -4.21
C GLU A 146 18.15 -7.25 -3.29
N MET A 147 17.51 -7.89 -2.32
CA MET A 147 18.16 -8.85 -1.43
C MET A 147 18.26 -10.28 -2.01
N GLY A 148 17.91 -10.46 -3.28
CA GLY A 148 18.11 -11.71 -4.02
C GLY A 148 17.15 -12.83 -3.63
N PHE A 149 15.92 -12.52 -3.22
CA PHE A 149 14.86 -13.51 -3.09
C PHE A 149 14.23 -13.80 -4.46
N GLU A 150 13.83 -15.05 -4.66
CA GLU A 150 12.87 -15.41 -5.69
C GLU A 150 11.48 -14.97 -5.24
N LEU A 151 10.82 -14.12 -6.03
CA LEU A 151 9.51 -13.56 -5.70
C LEU A 151 8.42 -14.43 -6.32
N ILE A 152 7.53 -14.96 -5.47
CA ILE A 152 6.44 -15.84 -5.89
C ILE A 152 5.14 -15.04 -5.85
N SER A 153 4.55 -14.82 -7.02
CA SER A 153 3.24 -14.14 -7.13
C SER A 153 2.12 -15.01 -6.56
N VAL A 154 1.26 -14.42 -5.73
CA VAL A 154 0.05 -15.03 -5.20
C VAL A 154 -1.14 -14.19 -5.63
N PRO A 155 -2.15 -14.75 -6.32
CA PRO A 155 -3.31 -13.98 -6.76
C PRO A 155 -4.09 -13.37 -5.60
N MET A 156 -4.59 -12.13 -5.80
CA MET A 156 -5.49 -11.45 -4.88
C MET A 156 -6.95 -11.63 -5.28
N SER A 157 -7.83 -11.64 -4.28
CA SER A 157 -9.27 -11.56 -4.39
C SER A 157 -9.83 -10.45 -3.49
N PRO A 158 -11.12 -10.09 -3.56
CA PRO A 158 -11.73 -9.13 -2.64
C PRO A 158 -11.60 -9.50 -1.15
N ASP A 159 -11.45 -10.78 -0.84
CA ASP A 159 -11.32 -11.30 0.54
C ASP A 159 -9.85 -11.42 1.00
N GLY A 160 -8.89 -11.14 0.13
CA GLY A 160 -7.45 -11.25 0.38
C GLY A 160 -6.74 -12.17 -0.62
N PRO A 161 -5.48 -12.56 -0.35
CA PRO A 161 -4.72 -13.44 -1.23
C PRO A 161 -5.24 -14.87 -1.21
N ASP A 162 -4.91 -15.64 -2.25
CA ASP A 162 -5.21 -17.07 -2.35
C ASP A 162 -4.55 -17.84 -1.21
N MET A 163 -5.32 -18.10 -0.15
CA MET A 163 -4.84 -18.79 1.06
C MET A 163 -4.55 -20.27 0.81
N ASP A 164 -5.25 -20.94 -0.12
CA ASP A 164 -5.00 -22.35 -0.42
C ASP A 164 -3.61 -22.50 -1.06
N MET A 165 -3.27 -21.59 -1.96
CA MET A 165 -1.93 -21.51 -2.53
C MET A 165 -0.86 -21.19 -1.49
N ILE A 166 -1.11 -20.21 -0.61
CA ILE A 166 -0.16 -19.81 0.45
C ILE A 166 0.09 -20.99 1.39
N GLU A 167 -0.96 -21.60 1.95
CA GLU A 167 -0.84 -22.70 2.90
C GLU A 167 -0.05 -23.86 2.31
N LYS A 168 -0.29 -24.21 1.05
CA LYS A 168 0.46 -25.25 0.34
C LYS A 168 1.93 -24.89 0.21
N LEU A 169 2.25 -23.70 -0.31
CA LEU A 169 3.63 -23.25 -0.56
C LEU A 169 4.45 -23.21 0.73
N VAL A 170 3.90 -22.67 1.82
CA VAL A 170 4.64 -22.52 3.08
C VAL A 170 4.77 -23.84 3.85
N ALA A 171 3.86 -24.80 3.65
CA ALA A 171 3.92 -26.11 4.29
C ALA A 171 4.91 -27.08 3.63
N GLU A 172 5.16 -26.91 2.33
CA GLU A 172 5.99 -27.83 1.53
C GLU A 172 7.44 -27.37 1.38
N ASP A 173 7.74 -26.06 1.59
CA ASP A 173 9.03 -25.46 1.23
C ASP A 173 9.61 -24.61 2.38
N ASP A 174 10.69 -25.10 2.98
CA ASP A 174 11.43 -24.44 4.04
C ASP A 174 12.33 -23.28 3.56
N THR A 175 12.47 -23.09 2.24
CA THR A 175 13.16 -21.94 1.63
C THR A 175 12.27 -20.71 1.52
N THR A 176 10.96 -20.86 1.67
CA THR A 176 9.99 -19.74 1.70
C THR A 176 10.07 -19.03 3.04
N LYS A 177 10.59 -17.78 3.05
CA LYS A 177 10.97 -17.06 4.28
C LYS A 177 9.97 -16.03 4.74
N GLY A 178 9.08 -15.59 3.88
CA GLY A 178 8.07 -14.61 4.30
C GLY A 178 7.06 -14.26 3.23
N ILE A 179 6.16 -13.37 3.63
CA ILE A 179 5.09 -12.83 2.77
C ILE A 179 4.88 -11.34 3.05
N TRP A 180 4.64 -10.58 2.00
CA TRP A 180 4.17 -9.19 2.09
C TRP A 180 2.65 -9.14 2.11
N CYS A 181 2.06 -8.42 3.06
CA CYS A 181 0.61 -8.21 3.14
C CYS A 181 0.28 -6.75 3.36
N VAL A 182 -0.77 -6.25 2.68
CA VAL A 182 -1.40 -4.96 2.97
C VAL A 182 -2.88 -5.25 3.23
N PRO A 183 -3.25 -5.59 4.47
CA PRO A 183 -4.51 -6.29 4.75
C PRO A 183 -5.74 -5.39 4.73
N GLN A 184 -5.59 -4.11 5.03
CA GLN A 184 -6.71 -3.16 5.03
C GLN A 184 -6.52 -2.12 3.94
N TYR A 185 -7.50 -2.03 3.05
CA TYR A 185 -7.47 -1.15 1.88
C TYR A 185 -6.20 -1.32 1.05
N SER A 186 -5.96 -2.56 0.61
CA SER A 186 -4.73 -3.01 -0.04
C SER A 186 -4.23 -2.06 -1.13
N ASN A 187 -2.93 -2.00 -1.29
CA ASN A 187 -2.29 -1.24 -2.36
C ASN A 187 -1.93 -2.22 -3.50
N PRO A 188 -2.58 -2.13 -4.68
CA PRO A 188 -3.42 -1.03 -5.15
C PRO A 188 -4.94 -1.24 -5.11
N ASP A 189 -5.46 -2.45 -4.85
CA ASP A 189 -6.86 -2.81 -5.10
C ASP A 189 -7.87 -2.17 -4.14
N GLY A 190 -7.42 -1.76 -2.96
CA GLY A 190 -8.30 -1.22 -1.94
C GLY A 190 -9.16 -2.27 -1.23
N TYR A 191 -8.83 -3.56 -1.38
CA TYR A 191 -9.49 -4.66 -0.69
C TYR A 191 -9.12 -4.69 0.79
N THR A 192 -10.01 -5.23 1.61
CA THR A 192 -9.75 -5.53 3.02
C THR A 192 -9.86 -7.03 3.21
N TYR A 193 -8.83 -7.64 3.78
CA TYR A 193 -8.82 -9.09 4.02
C TYR A 193 -9.98 -9.49 4.92
N SER A 194 -10.64 -10.59 4.59
CA SER A 194 -11.74 -11.12 5.40
C SER A 194 -11.23 -11.64 6.73
N ASP A 195 -12.12 -11.71 7.71
CA ASP A 195 -11.84 -12.32 9.03
C ASP A 195 -11.30 -13.75 8.89
N GLU A 196 -11.83 -14.50 7.93
CA GLU A 196 -11.39 -15.87 7.66
C GLU A 196 -9.95 -15.89 7.13
N THR A 197 -9.61 -15.03 6.17
CA THR A 197 -8.24 -14.88 5.66
C THR A 197 -7.27 -14.56 6.79
N ILE A 198 -7.62 -13.62 7.69
CA ILE A 198 -6.76 -13.25 8.82
C ILE A 198 -6.58 -14.43 9.79
N ARG A 199 -7.65 -15.20 10.09
CA ARG A 199 -7.55 -16.39 10.93
C ARG A 199 -6.70 -17.49 10.30
N ARG A 200 -6.79 -17.68 8.97
CA ARG A 200 -5.93 -18.62 8.24
C ARG A 200 -4.46 -18.22 8.31
N PHE A 201 -4.14 -16.93 8.16
CA PHE A 201 -2.77 -16.44 8.40
C PHE A 201 -2.28 -16.72 9.82
N ALA A 202 -3.12 -16.49 10.82
CA ALA A 202 -2.77 -16.74 12.22
C ALA A 202 -2.46 -18.23 12.49
N ALA A 203 -3.16 -19.13 11.82
CA ALA A 203 -3.06 -20.58 12.00
C ALA A 203 -2.04 -21.27 11.10
N LEU A 204 -1.29 -20.53 10.23
CA LEU A 204 -0.38 -21.09 9.25
C LEU A 204 0.59 -22.12 9.86
N LYS A 205 0.73 -23.24 9.18
CA LYS A 205 1.75 -24.26 9.45
C LYS A 205 2.81 -24.18 8.38
N THR A 206 4.04 -23.91 8.78
CA THR A 206 5.14 -23.63 7.83
C THR A 206 6.27 -24.63 8.00
N ALA A 207 6.86 -25.10 6.89
CA ALA A 207 8.07 -25.90 6.89
C ALA A 207 9.28 -25.10 7.40
N ALA A 208 9.35 -23.81 7.06
CA ALA A 208 10.36 -22.89 7.60
C ALA A 208 9.94 -22.45 9.02
N PRO A 209 10.71 -22.77 10.09
CA PRO A 209 10.39 -22.29 11.45
C PRO A 209 10.48 -20.77 11.55
N ASP A 210 11.32 -20.15 10.73
CA ASP A 210 11.63 -18.72 10.67
C ASP A 210 10.83 -17.95 9.59
N PHE A 211 9.72 -18.52 9.10
CA PHE A 211 8.81 -17.82 8.22
C PHE A 211 8.22 -16.59 8.91
N LYS A 212 8.20 -15.42 8.22
CA LYS A 212 7.69 -14.16 8.78
C LYS A 212 6.58 -13.57 7.92
N ILE A 213 5.59 -12.97 8.58
CA ILE A 213 4.48 -12.24 7.98
C ILE A 213 4.75 -10.75 8.16
N PHE A 214 5.00 -10.03 7.05
CA PHE A 214 5.15 -8.59 7.01
C PHE A 214 3.78 -7.97 6.71
N TRP A 215 3.11 -7.47 7.76
CA TRP A 215 1.72 -7.05 7.75
C TRP A 215 1.64 -5.53 7.79
N ASP A 216 1.60 -4.90 6.60
CA ASP A 216 1.66 -3.44 6.44
C ASP A 216 0.26 -2.82 6.55
N GLU A 217 -0.02 -2.28 7.73
CA GLU A 217 -1.25 -1.54 8.09
C GLU A 217 -1.14 -0.05 7.70
N ALA A 218 -0.58 0.24 6.55
CA ALA A 218 -0.40 1.62 6.07
C ALA A 218 -1.70 2.41 6.00
N TYR A 219 -2.83 1.72 5.89
CA TYR A 219 -4.16 2.33 5.68
C TYR A 219 -5.17 2.03 6.79
N ILE A 220 -4.75 1.49 7.93
CA ILE A 220 -5.61 1.07 9.06
C ILE A 220 -6.63 2.14 9.52
N VAL A 221 -6.35 3.42 9.30
CA VAL A 221 -7.23 4.55 9.68
C VAL A 221 -7.70 5.39 8.47
N HIS A 222 -7.52 4.89 7.25
CA HIS A 222 -7.79 5.66 6.02
C HIS A 222 -9.14 5.34 5.40
N HIS A 223 -10.21 5.47 6.18
CA HIS A 223 -11.59 5.21 5.74
C HIS A 223 -12.09 6.30 4.79
N LEU A 224 -12.69 5.90 3.67
CA LEU A 224 -13.40 6.78 2.73
C LEU A 224 -14.92 6.78 2.97
N THR A 225 -15.42 5.94 3.87
CA THR A 225 -16.82 5.84 4.28
C THR A 225 -16.99 6.25 5.74
N ASP A 226 -18.24 6.50 6.17
CA ASP A 226 -18.56 6.73 7.58
C ASP A 226 -18.50 5.43 8.41
N GLU A 227 -18.74 4.30 7.77
CA GLU A 227 -18.58 2.99 8.36
C GLU A 227 -17.09 2.64 8.49
N ILE A 228 -16.65 2.40 9.71
CA ILE A 228 -15.29 1.93 10.01
C ILE A 228 -15.29 0.42 9.89
N ILE A 229 -14.46 -0.11 8.99
CA ILE A 229 -14.25 -1.55 8.89
C ILE A 229 -13.21 -1.94 9.94
N GLU A 230 -13.65 -2.70 10.94
CA GLU A 230 -12.77 -3.31 11.93
C GLU A 230 -12.46 -4.75 11.51
N THR A 231 -11.21 -5.14 11.64
CA THR A 231 -10.72 -6.50 11.32
C THR A 231 -10.07 -7.13 12.56
N PRO A 232 -10.04 -8.46 12.68
CA PRO A 232 -9.26 -9.13 13.70
C PRO A 232 -7.79 -8.68 13.66
N VAL A 233 -7.18 -8.48 14.82
CA VAL A 233 -5.77 -8.10 14.94
C VAL A 233 -4.90 -9.34 14.76
N LEU A 234 -4.14 -9.43 13.67
CA LEU A 234 -3.40 -10.65 13.33
C LEU A 234 -2.48 -11.12 14.47
N LEU A 235 -1.76 -10.21 15.14
CA LEU A 235 -0.89 -10.58 16.26
C LEU A 235 -1.66 -11.26 17.39
N ASN A 236 -2.86 -10.76 17.73
CA ASN A 236 -3.69 -11.34 18.77
C ASN A 236 -4.31 -12.69 18.34
N GLU A 237 -4.68 -12.82 17.06
CA GLU A 237 -5.13 -14.09 16.51
C GLU A 237 -3.99 -15.13 16.51
N ALA A 238 -2.78 -14.74 16.11
CA ALA A 238 -1.61 -15.64 16.06
C ALA A 238 -1.21 -16.19 17.42
N LYS A 239 -1.39 -15.42 18.51
CA LYS A 239 -1.17 -15.90 19.90
C LYS A 239 -2.02 -17.11 20.25
N LYS A 240 -3.21 -17.26 19.68
CA LYS A 240 -4.09 -18.42 19.92
C LYS A 240 -3.50 -19.72 19.40
N TYR A 241 -2.53 -19.64 18.49
CA TYR A 241 -1.88 -20.78 17.83
C TYR A 241 -0.39 -20.91 18.20
N GLY A 242 0.16 -20.00 19.02
CA GLY A 242 1.60 -19.94 19.33
C GLY A 242 2.45 -19.50 18.14
N ASN A 243 1.88 -18.73 17.23
CA ASN A 243 2.50 -18.24 16.00
C ASN A 243 2.84 -16.74 16.04
N GLU A 244 2.73 -16.08 17.18
CA GLU A 244 2.94 -14.63 17.34
C GLU A 244 4.33 -14.17 16.96
N ASP A 245 5.36 -15.01 17.11
CA ASP A 245 6.74 -14.68 16.72
C ASP A 245 6.95 -14.55 15.20
N ARG A 246 5.96 -14.99 14.41
CA ARG A 246 5.98 -14.84 12.94
C ARG A 246 5.47 -13.49 12.45
N VAL A 247 4.78 -12.73 13.31
CA VAL A 247 4.01 -11.54 12.90
C VAL A 247 4.79 -10.27 13.18
N PHE A 248 4.97 -9.46 12.13
CA PHE A 248 5.40 -8.07 12.22
C PHE A 248 4.33 -7.20 11.55
N MET A 249 3.63 -6.38 12.33
CA MET A 249 2.65 -5.41 11.86
C MET A 249 3.31 -4.03 11.76
N PHE A 250 3.04 -3.29 10.70
CA PHE A 250 3.66 -1.99 10.45
C PHE A 250 2.60 -0.92 10.23
N THR A 251 2.86 0.30 10.66
CA THR A 251 2.11 1.49 10.27
C THR A 251 2.99 2.73 10.32
N SER A 252 2.48 3.86 9.82
CA SER A 252 3.16 5.14 9.92
C SER A 252 2.19 6.31 9.83
N THR A 253 2.62 7.47 10.29
CA THR A 253 1.87 8.72 10.11
C THR A 253 2.14 9.41 8.77
N SER A 254 2.83 8.74 7.83
CA SER A 254 3.21 9.31 6.52
C SER A 254 2.04 9.85 5.72
N LYS A 255 0.85 9.26 5.87
CA LYS A 255 -0.38 9.70 5.19
C LYS A 255 -1.41 10.29 6.15
N ILE A 256 -1.03 10.47 7.42
CA ILE A 256 -1.83 11.07 8.49
C ILE A 256 -1.41 12.52 8.74
N THR A 257 -0.09 12.76 8.84
CA THR A 257 0.52 14.06 9.12
C THR A 257 1.46 14.47 7.97
N PHE A 258 2.79 14.35 8.18
CA PHE A 258 3.80 14.73 7.20
C PHE A 258 4.61 13.52 6.75
N PRO A 259 4.62 13.18 5.44
CA PRO A 259 5.44 12.07 4.93
C PRO A 259 6.93 12.24 5.22
N GLY A 260 7.43 13.47 5.13
CA GLY A 260 8.85 13.79 5.34
C GLY A 260 9.27 13.91 6.82
N ALA A 261 8.28 14.03 7.73
CA ALA A 261 8.51 14.26 9.16
C ALA A 261 7.50 13.51 10.04
N GLY A 262 7.08 12.32 9.59
CA GLY A 262 6.20 11.43 10.34
C GLY A 262 6.95 10.57 11.36
N ILE A 263 6.22 9.63 11.94
CA ILE A 263 6.73 8.53 12.75
C ILE A 263 6.12 7.21 12.27
N SER A 264 6.83 6.11 12.48
CA SER A 264 6.38 4.77 12.10
C SER A 264 6.45 3.82 13.30
N ALA A 265 5.72 2.73 13.22
CA ALA A 265 5.70 1.74 14.28
C ALA A 265 5.74 0.30 13.74
N ILE A 266 6.30 -0.59 14.55
CA ILE A 266 6.17 -2.04 14.42
C ILE A 266 5.41 -2.54 15.63
N ALA A 267 4.44 -3.46 15.41
CA ALA A 267 3.90 -4.28 16.47
C ALA A 267 4.30 -5.74 16.23
N CYS A 268 4.82 -6.41 17.25
CA CYS A 268 5.24 -7.81 17.22
C CYS A 268 5.19 -8.42 18.63
N SER A 269 5.41 -9.74 18.74
CA SER A 269 5.49 -10.42 20.03
C SER A 269 6.60 -9.83 20.92
N GLU A 270 6.48 -10.00 22.23
CA GLU A 270 7.54 -9.56 23.17
C GLU A 270 8.87 -10.27 22.90
N ASN A 271 8.85 -11.51 22.44
CA ASN A 271 10.05 -12.26 22.11
C ASN A 271 10.73 -11.69 20.85
N SER A 272 9.96 -11.44 19.80
CA SER A 272 10.46 -10.75 18.59
C SER A 272 10.91 -9.32 18.90
N MET A 273 10.23 -8.61 19.80
CA MET A 273 10.64 -7.28 20.27
C MET A 273 12.03 -7.30 20.90
N LYS A 274 12.26 -8.20 21.84
CA LYS A 274 13.58 -8.35 22.51
C LYS A 274 14.70 -8.65 21.51
N TYR A 275 14.42 -9.56 20.56
CA TYR A 275 15.39 -9.90 19.51
C TYR A 275 15.69 -8.71 18.60
N MET A 276 14.67 -8.02 18.12
CA MET A 276 14.78 -6.85 17.24
C MET A 276 15.53 -5.71 17.93
N CYS A 277 15.18 -5.36 19.18
CA CYS A 277 15.82 -4.29 19.93
C CYS A 277 17.31 -4.56 20.17
N LYS A 278 17.68 -5.83 20.42
CA LYS A 278 19.11 -6.23 20.49
C LYS A 278 19.86 -5.90 19.21
N ARG A 279 19.23 -6.08 18.02
CA ARG A 279 19.86 -5.75 16.73
C ARG A 279 19.86 -4.24 16.47
N PHE A 280 18.75 -3.59 16.74
CA PHE A 280 18.63 -2.14 16.55
C PHE A 280 19.55 -1.33 17.45
N SER A 281 19.82 -1.79 18.67
CA SER A 281 20.74 -1.10 19.61
C SER A 281 22.18 -0.97 19.10
N THR A 282 22.59 -1.81 18.15
CA THR A 282 23.89 -1.65 17.46
C THR A 282 23.81 -0.71 16.25
N MET A 283 22.63 -0.46 15.73
CA MET A 283 22.40 0.40 14.57
C MET A 283 22.12 1.84 15.00
N ILE A 284 21.36 2.05 16.07
CA ILE A 284 20.88 3.35 16.51
C ILE A 284 20.71 3.38 18.02
N ILE A 285 21.00 4.53 18.66
CA ILE A 285 20.72 4.73 20.08
C ILE A 285 19.24 5.01 20.32
N SER A 286 18.65 5.85 19.47
CA SER A 286 17.21 6.19 19.53
C SER A 286 16.79 6.95 18.30
N TYR A 287 15.51 6.85 17.94
CA TYR A 287 14.88 7.69 16.92
C TYR A 287 14.52 9.08 17.46
N ASP A 288 14.02 9.97 16.62
CA ASP A 288 13.63 11.35 16.95
C ASP A 288 12.43 11.39 17.92
N LYS A 289 12.72 11.56 19.20
CA LYS A 289 11.71 11.59 20.26
C LYS A 289 10.94 12.91 20.33
N MET A 290 11.54 14.00 19.90
CA MET A 290 10.81 15.26 19.79
C MET A 290 9.69 15.14 18.75
N ASN A 291 9.96 14.45 17.65
CA ASN A 291 8.95 14.18 16.65
C ASN A 291 7.86 13.21 17.16
N GLN A 292 8.25 12.19 17.91
CA GLN A 292 7.29 11.29 18.57
C GLN A 292 6.37 12.07 19.53
N LEU A 293 6.95 12.92 20.39
CA LEU A 293 6.20 13.71 21.36
C LEU A 293 5.21 14.69 20.69
N ARG A 294 5.63 15.34 19.60
CA ARG A 294 4.73 16.20 18.80
C ARG A 294 3.51 15.44 18.30
N HIS A 295 3.73 14.24 17.75
CA HIS A 295 2.65 13.40 17.22
C HIS A 295 1.70 12.96 18.34
N VAL A 296 2.23 12.53 19.49
CA VAL A 296 1.41 12.16 20.65
C VAL A 296 0.53 13.31 21.10
N ARG A 297 1.09 14.51 21.26
CA ARG A 297 0.32 15.69 21.70
C ARG A 297 -0.73 16.13 20.71
N PHE A 298 -0.43 16.01 19.42
CA PHE A 298 -1.37 16.37 18.34
C PHE A 298 -2.49 15.33 18.18
N LEU A 299 -2.14 14.06 18.11
CA LEU A 299 -3.09 12.96 17.81
C LEU A 299 -3.78 12.43 19.08
N LYS A 300 -3.10 12.47 20.23
CA LYS A 300 -3.54 12.04 21.56
C LYS A 300 -3.79 10.54 21.71
N ASN A 301 -4.73 9.98 20.97
CA ASN A 301 -5.16 8.58 21.02
C ASN A 301 -5.83 8.19 19.70
N LYS A 302 -6.30 6.93 19.56
CA LYS A 302 -7.00 6.44 18.35
C LYS A 302 -8.19 7.31 17.96
N ALA A 303 -8.98 7.76 18.92
CA ALA A 303 -10.13 8.64 18.64
C ALA A 303 -9.67 9.98 18.02
N GLY A 304 -8.57 10.57 18.52
CA GLY A 304 -7.95 11.76 17.94
C GLY A 304 -7.41 11.53 16.53
N VAL A 305 -6.77 10.38 16.29
CA VAL A 305 -6.35 9.96 14.95
C VAL A 305 -7.54 9.88 14.01
N LEU A 306 -8.61 9.19 14.38
CA LEU A 306 -9.81 9.04 13.57
C LEU A 306 -10.51 10.39 13.30
N ALA A 307 -10.59 11.26 14.30
CA ALA A 307 -11.12 12.61 14.12
C ALA A 307 -10.28 13.44 13.14
N HIS A 308 -8.96 13.28 13.15
CA HIS A 308 -8.08 13.93 12.20
C HIS A 308 -8.27 13.34 10.79
N MET A 309 -8.34 12.02 10.66
CA MET A 309 -8.56 11.33 9.40
C MET A 309 -9.93 11.62 8.77
N ALA A 310 -10.96 11.91 9.58
CA ALA A 310 -12.23 12.39 9.06
C ALA A 310 -12.12 13.71 8.28
N LYS A 311 -11.13 14.57 8.61
CA LYS A 311 -10.84 15.79 7.83
C LYS A 311 -10.18 15.46 6.50
N HIS A 312 -9.29 14.47 6.46
CA HIS A 312 -8.69 13.95 5.23
C HIS A 312 -9.77 13.37 4.31
N ARG A 313 -10.66 12.52 4.85
CA ARG A 313 -11.76 11.91 4.11
C ARG A 313 -12.61 12.93 3.35
N ARG A 314 -13.00 14.04 3.97
CA ARG A 314 -13.79 15.10 3.34
C ARG A 314 -13.13 15.70 2.10
N ARG A 315 -11.79 15.61 2.01
CA ARG A 315 -11.02 16.11 0.87
C ARG A 315 -10.78 15.02 -0.20
N LEU A 316 -10.70 13.76 0.23
CA LEU A 316 -10.37 12.64 -0.65
C LEU A 316 -11.60 12.06 -1.35
N VAL A 317 -12.73 11.93 -0.65
CA VAL A 317 -13.95 11.33 -1.20
C VAL A 317 -14.37 11.97 -2.53
N PRO A 318 -14.43 13.31 -2.68
CA PRO A 318 -14.77 13.92 -3.96
C PRO A 318 -13.83 13.52 -5.10
N CYS A 319 -12.53 13.35 -4.83
CA CYS A 319 -11.56 12.93 -5.83
C CYS A 319 -11.76 11.47 -6.27
N PHE A 320 -12.05 10.58 -5.31
CA PHE A 320 -12.35 9.17 -5.62
C PHE A 320 -13.67 9.05 -6.41
N ASP A 321 -14.68 9.81 -6.02
CA ASP A 321 -15.97 9.81 -6.70
C ASP A 321 -15.86 10.36 -8.12
N ALA A 322 -15.08 11.43 -8.35
CA ALA A 322 -14.83 11.97 -9.68
C ALA A 322 -14.22 10.91 -10.61
N VAL A 323 -13.22 10.15 -10.16
CA VAL A 323 -12.62 9.06 -10.96
C VAL A 323 -13.67 8.01 -11.31
N LYS A 324 -14.38 7.49 -10.29
CA LYS A 324 -15.36 6.40 -10.48
C LYS A 324 -16.53 6.81 -11.38
N THR A 325 -17.04 8.03 -11.20
CA THR A 325 -18.12 8.57 -12.02
C THR A 325 -17.67 8.72 -13.46
N THR A 326 -16.51 9.31 -13.72
CA THR A 326 -15.97 9.46 -15.07
C THR A 326 -15.76 8.09 -15.75
N PHE A 327 -15.23 7.10 -15.03
CA PHE A 327 -15.06 5.75 -15.56
C PHE A 327 -16.41 5.10 -15.90
N ALA A 328 -17.41 5.26 -15.02
CA ALA A 328 -18.75 4.72 -15.28
C ALA A 328 -19.42 5.37 -16.49
N GLU A 329 -19.27 6.67 -16.66
CA GLU A 329 -19.88 7.40 -17.78
C GLU A 329 -19.18 7.15 -19.13
N GLU A 330 -17.83 7.05 -19.11
CA GLU A 330 -17.02 7.02 -20.32
C GLU A 330 -16.60 5.61 -20.77
N LEU A 331 -16.44 4.65 -19.83
CA LEU A 331 -15.94 3.31 -20.17
C LEU A 331 -17.05 2.24 -20.19
N THR A 332 -18.01 2.28 -19.26
CA THR A 332 -19.07 1.28 -19.19
C THR A 332 -19.87 1.16 -20.51
N PRO A 333 -20.22 2.26 -21.21
CA PRO A 333 -20.97 2.17 -22.47
C PRO A 333 -20.18 1.53 -23.61
N CYS A 334 -18.88 1.34 -23.48
CA CYS A 334 -18.02 0.78 -24.52
C CYS A 334 -17.88 -0.75 -24.45
N GLY A 335 -18.64 -1.43 -23.59
CA GLY A 335 -18.54 -2.88 -23.36
C GLY A 335 -17.51 -3.23 -22.29
N ASN A 336 -17.10 -4.50 -22.24
CA ASN A 336 -16.13 -4.99 -21.23
C ASN A 336 -14.67 -4.59 -21.54
N ILE A 337 -14.43 -3.33 -21.89
CA ILE A 337 -13.08 -2.84 -22.19
C ILE A 337 -12.24 -2.54 -20.94
N ALA A 338 -12.89 -2.33 -19.80
CA ALA A 338 -12.24 -2.07 -18.52
C ALA A 338 -13.18 -2.38 -17.34
N HIS A 339 -12.57 -2.65 -16.17
CA HIS A 339 -13.25 -2.64 -14.89
C HIS A 339 -12.31 -2.02 -13.82
N TRP A 340 -12.87 -1.62 -12.69
CA TRP A 340 -12.11 -0.96 -11.63
C TRP A 340 -12.63 -1.31 -10.25
N THR A 341 -11.77 -1.13 -9.25
CA THR A 341 -12.15 -1.36 -7.86
C THR A 341 -12.92 -0.17 -7.28
N ASN A 342 -13.75 -0.44 -6.28
CA ASN A 342 -14.50 0.56 -5.52
C ASN A 342 -14.08 0.52 -4.05
N PRO A 343 -12.91 1.08 -3.69
CA PRO A 343 -12.36 0.98 -2.35
C PRO A 343 -13.19 1.75 -1.33
N LYS A 344 -13.35 1.17 -0.13
CA LYS A 344 -13.96 1.85 1.03
C LYS A 344 -12.94 2.63 1.87
N GLY A 345 -11.68 2.62 1.47
CA GLY A 345 -10.57 3.29 2.12
C GLY A 345 -9.27 3.23 1.32
N GLY A 346 -8.18 3.69 1.91
CA GLY A 346 -6.87 3.70 1.26
C GLY A 346 -6.65 4.88 0.31
N TYR A 347 -5.73 4.69 -0.63
CA TYR A 347 -5.20 5.79 -1.47
C TYR A 347 -5.29 5.51 -2.98
N PHE A 348 -5.83 4.36 -3.39
CA PHE A 348 -5.75 3.91 -4.78
C PHE A 348 -7.08 3.35 -5.30
N ILE A 349 -7.21 3.39 -6.62
CA ILE A 349 -8.17 2.62 -7.41
C ILE A 349 -7.35 1.80 -8.39
N SER A 350 -7.60 0.49 -8.47
CA SER A 350 -7.09 -0.33 -9.56
C SER A 350 -8.01 -0.22 -10.76
N LEU A 351 -7.43 0.08 -11.91
CA LEU A 351 -8.08 0.03 -13.20
C LEU A 351 -7.49 -1.12 -14.00
N TYR A 352 -8.34 -2.06 -14.37
CA TYR A 352 -8.00 -3.18 -15.25
C TYR A 352 -8.58 -2.89 -16.63
N VAL A 353 -7.70 -2.77 -17.62
CA VAL A 353 -8.07 -2.55 -19.03
C VAL A 353 -8.00 -3.87 -19.79
N MET A 354 -8.52 -3.89 -21.00
CA MET A 354 -8.42 -5.04 -21.90
C MET A 354 -6.96 -5.57 -21.94
N PRO A 355 -6.74 -6.89 -21.79
CA PRO A 355 -5.38 -7.48 -21.80
C PRO A 355 -4.55 -7.02 -23.00
N GLY A 356 -3.28 -6.70 -22.74
CA GLY A 356 -2.34 -6.16 -23.73
C GLY A 356 -2.44 -4.65 -23.97
N CYS A 357 -3.26 -3.90 -23.19
CA CYS A 357 -3.47 -2.47 -23.41
C CYS A 357 -2.81 -1.55 -22.36
N ALA A 358 -2.45 -2.05 -21.17
CA ALA A 358 -2.03 -1.17 -20.06
C ALA A 358 -0.79 -0.33 -20.38
N LYS A 359 0.24 -0.91 -21.00
CA LYS A 359 1.46 -0.17 -21.41
C LYS A 359 1.13 0.90 -22.44
N ARG A 360 0.24 0.58 -23.40
CA ARG A 360 -0.19 1.56 -24.41
C ARG A 360 -0.95 2.70 -23.78
N VAL A 361 -1.89 2.43 -22.87
CA VAL A 361 -2.62 3.47 -22.13
C VAL A 361 -1.66 4.35 -21.34
N ALA A 362 -0.71 3.77 -20.60
CA ALA A 362 0.27 4.52 -19.83
C ALA A 362 1.14 5.43 -20.72
N GLN A 363 1.53 4.94 -21.92
CA GLN A 363 2.28 5.75 -22.89
C GLN A 363 1.46 6.93 -23.42
N LEU A 364 0.19 6.68 -23.84
CA LEU A 364 -0.71 7.73 -24.30
C LEU A 364 -0.92 8.82 -23.23
N CYS A 365 -1.16 8.42 -21.98
CA CYS A 365 -1.28 9.34 -20.85
C CYS A 365 -0.02 10.20 -20.69
N LYS A 366 1.16 9.58 -20.71
CA LYS A 366 2.45 10.26 -20.57
C LYS A 366 2.66 11.29 -21.67
N ASP A 367 2.33 10.96 -22.92
CA ASP A 367 2.50 11.85 -24.08
C ASP A 367 1.57 13.09 -24.00
N CYS A 368 0.49 13.01 -23.23
CA CYS A 368 -0.39 14.15 -22.91
C CYS A 368 -0.06 14.85 -21.58
N GLY A 369 1.03 14.45 -20.89
CA GLY A 369 1.44 15.07 -19.63
C GLY A 369 0.72 14.54 -18.37
N LEU A 370 0.05 13.38 -18.45
CA LEU A 370 -0.47 12.66 -17.29
C LEU A 370 0.51 11.55 -16.88
N THR A 371 1.12 11.71 -15.71
CA THR A 371 2.00 10.70 -15.13
C THR A 371 1.19 9.67 -14.33
N LEU A 372 1.27 8.41 -14.75
CA LEU A 372 0.80 7.23 -14.00
C LEU A 372 1.99 6.44 -13.45
N THR A 373 1.73 5.53 -12.50
CA THR A 373 2.71 4.50 -12.14
C THR A 373 2.93 3.59 -13.34
N GLY A 374 4.16 3.16 -13.60
CA GLY A 374 4.46 2.31 -14.74
C GLY A 374 3.60 1.04 -14.76
N ALA A 375 3.06 0.68 -15.92
CA ALA A 375 2.36 -0.59 -16.10
C ALA A 375 3.25 -1.76 -15.69
N GLY A 376 2.69 -2.73 -14.96
CA GLY A 376 3.43 -3.88 -14.41
C GLY A 376 4.10 -3.62 -13.04
N SER A 377 4.20 -2.37 -12.56
CA SER A 377 4.89 -2.07 -11.29
C SER A 377 4.25 -2.73 -10.07
N ALA A 378 2.97 -3.07 -10.12
CA ALA A 378 2.27 -3.77 -9.04
C ALA A 378 2.54 -5.30 -9.01
N TYR A 379 3.48 -5.77 -9.79
CA TYR A 379 3.87 -7.17 -9.90
C TYR A 379 5.38 -7.36 -9.71
N PRO A 380 5.83 -8.51 -9.16
CA PRO A 380 7.25 -8.85 -9.10
C PRO A 380 7.95 -8.68 -10.45
N TYR A 381 9.19 -8.22 -10.41
CA TYR A 381 10.01 -7.99 -11.62
C TYR A 381 9.36 -7.04 -12.66
N HIS A 382 8.37 -6.25 -12.24
CA HIS A 382 7.58 -5.34 -13.10
C HIS A 382 6.87 -6.05 -14.27
N LYS A 383 6.46 -7.32 -14.07
CA LYS A 383 5.82 -8.15 -15.07
C LYS A 383 4.37 -8.44 -14.71
N ASP A 384 3.46 -7.62 -15.24
CA ASP A 384 2.04 -7.96 -15.32
C ASP A 384 1.85 -8.96 -16.48
N PRO A 385 1.41 -10.21 -16.20
CA PRO A 385 1.30 -11.22 -17.24
C PRO A 385 0.26 -10.87 -18.32
N ASP A 386 -0.77 -10.14 -17.94
CA ASP A 386 -1.87 -9.79 -18.85
C ASP A 386 -1.71 -8.39 -19.47
N ASP A 387 -0.72 -7.60 -19.02
CA ASP A 387 -0.58 -6.18 -19.44
C ASP A 387 -1.92 -5.42 -19.35
N SER A 388 -2.59 -5.54 -18.21
CA SER A 388 -3.97 -5.06 -18.02
C SER A 388 -4.13 -4.09 -16.85
N HIS A 389 -3.21 -4.08 -15.88
CA HIS A 389 -3.37 -3.37 -14.63
C HIS A 389 -2.72 -1.98 -14.62
N LEU A 390 -3.47 -0.99 -14.15
CA LEU A 390 -3.04 0.39 -13.90
C LEU A 390 -3.46 0.84 -12.49
N ARG A 391 -2.51 1.35 -11.70
CA ARG A 391 -2.76 1.92 -10.39
C ARG A 391 -3.05 3.42 -10.49
N ILE A 392 -4.20 3.85 -10.03
CA ILE A 392 -4.66 5.25 -10.05
C ILE A 392 -4.63 5.83 -8.64
N ALA A 393 -3.92 6.94 -8.44
CA ALA A 393 -3.76 7.63 -7.16
C ALA A 393 -4.39 9.03 -7.19
N PRO A 394 -5.68 9.19 -6.85
CA PRO A 394 -6.37 10.49 -6.93
C PRO A 394 -6.12 11.38 -5.70
N THR A 395 -5.15 11.06 -4.84
CA THR A 395 -4.98 11.67 -3.52
C THR A 395 -4.09 12.91 -3.51
N TYR A 396 -3.24 13.09 -4.50
CA TYR A 396 -2.30 14.22 -4.57
C TYR A 396 -2.83 15.42 -5.36
N PRO A 397 -3.48 15.24 -6.55
CA PRO A 397 -3.98 16.37 -7.33
C PRO A 397 -5.19 17.04 -6.66
N SER A 398 -5.51 18.24 -7.10
CA SER A 398 -6.78 18.90 -6.80
C SER A 398 -7.96 18.20 -7.49
N LEU A 399 -9.18 18.44 -7.04
CA LEU A 399 -10.38 17.85 -7.65
C LEU A 399 -10.46 18.13 -9.16
N THR A 400 -10.24 19.38 -9.58
CA THR A 400 -10.28 19.75 -11.00
C THR A 400 -9.19 19.06 -11.83
N GLU A 401 -8.00 18.85 -11.23
CA GLU A 401 -6.95 18.08 -11.89
C GLU A 401 -7.32 16.60 -12.00
N VAL A 402 -7.99 16.03 -10.98
CA VAL A 402 -8.49 14.64 -11.02
C VAL A 402 -9.56 14.48 -12.10
N GLU A 403 -10.51 15.40 -12.20
CA GLU A 403 -11.55 15.39 -13.25
C GLU A 403 -10.91 15.40 -14.65
N THR A 404 -9.95 16.32 -14.88
CA THR A 404 -9.24 16.41 -16.17
C THR A 404 -8.42 15.14 -16.46
N ALA A 405 -7.71 14.63 -15.46
CA ALA A 405 -6.90 13.42 -15.59
C ALA A 405 -7.75 12.18 -15.88
N SER A 406 -8.91 12.06 -15.23
CA SER A 406 -9.83 10.94 -15.44
C SER A 406 -10.43 10.95 -16.83
N ALA A 407 -10.84 12.12 -17.34
CA ALA A 407 -11.34 12.27 -18.70
C ALA A 407 -10.28 11.90 -19.76
N LEU A 408 -9.04 12.41 -19.58
CA LEU A 408 -7.92 12.02 -20.45
C LEU A 408 -7.63 10.53 -20.41
N LEU A 409 -7.62 9.93 -19.21
CA LEU A 409 -7.36 8.50 -19.03
C LEU A 409 -8.40 7.66 -19.76
N CYS A 410 -9.68 8.02 -19.69
CA CYS A 410 -10.76 7.33 -20.42
C CYS A 410 -10.56 7.38 -21.95
N VAL A 411 -10.17 8.53 -22.50
CA VAL A 411 -9.84 8.65 -23.93
C VAL A 411 -8.64 7.74 -24.28
N CYS A 412 -7.61 7.69 -23.44
CA CYS A 412 -6.44 6.83 -23.66
C CYS A 412 -6.80 5.33 -23.61
N VAL A 413 -7.66 4.92 -22.66
CA VAL A 413 -8.14 3.53 -22.56
C VAL A 413 -8.91 3.15 -23.81
N ARG A 414 -9.90 3.95 -24.20
CA ARG A 414 -10.73 3.72 -25.38
C ARG A 414 -9.88 3.64 -26.64
N LEU A 415 -8.94 4.58 -26.83
CA LEU A 415 -8.06 4.60 -27.99
C LEU A 415 -7.16 3.36 -28.05
N ALA A 416 -6.53 2.97 -26.94
CA ALA A 416 -5.68 1.78 -26.90
C ALA A 416 -6.47 0.50 -27.22
N VAL A 417 -7.70 0.37 -26.71
CA VAL A 417 -8.56 -0.78 -26.98
C VAL A 417 -9.00 -0.82 -28.46
N VAL A 418 -9.43 0.30 -29.02
CA VAL A 418 -9.83 0.36 -30.43
C VAL A 418 -8.62 0.07 -31.34
N GLU A 419 -7.43 0.59 -31.05
CA GLU A 419 -6.19 0.25 -31.77
C GLU A 419 -5.94 -1.27 -31.77
N LYS A 420 -6.12 -1.91 -30.59
CA LYS A 420 -5.93 -3.35 -30.47
C LYS A 420 -6.98 -4.16 -31.23
N LEU A 421 -8.27 -3.82 -31.09
CA LEU A 421 -9.35 -4.52 -31.78
C LEU A 421 -9.19 -4.45 -33.31
N LEU A 422 -8.76 -3.30 -33.85
CA LEU A 422 -8.47 -3.16 -35.28
C LEU A 422 -7.26 -4.00 -35.71
N ALA A 423 -6.25 -4.15 -34.84
CA ALA A 423 -5.09 -5.00 -35.12
C ALA A 423 -5.45 -6.50 -35.09
N ASP A 424 -6.35 -6.90 -34.19
CA ASP A 424 -6.80 -8.29 -34.04
C ASP A 424 -7.75 -8.73 -35.21
N GLN A 425 -8.33 -7.78 -35.98
CA GLN A 425 -9.14 -8.03 -37.15
C GLN A 425 -8.35 -8.14 -38.47
N GLN A 426 -7.05 -7.81 -38.45
CA GLN A 426 -6.14 -7.93 -39.61
C GLN A 426 -5.52 -9.33 -39.71
#